data_bfa3cd281241d7c0e4460626215947e5
#
_entry.id   bfa3cd281241d7c0e4460626215947e5
#
_cell.length_a   1.000
_cell.length_b   1.000
_cell.length_c   1.000
_cell.angle_alpha   90.00
_cell.angle_beta   90.00
_cell.angle_gamma   90.00
#
_symmetry.space_group_name_H-M   'P 1'
#
loop_
_entity.id
_entity.type
_entity.pdbx_description
1 polymer ?
#
loop_
_entity_poly.entity_id
_entity_poly.type
_entity_poly.pdbx_seq_one_letter_code
_entity_poly.pdbx_strand_id
1 'polypeptide(L)'
;MSQVVFSSWERNIVDNRKGGEADLASLKLKVPESFLGEGKVGAFMGWDGIVVLDRETDLVAMAAEYMKRVQEKYCCGKCTPGKKGTKVLQDTLARIAAGKGEERDLEIIEGLAALLGNCKCTLCMTAAVPVFDTVKYFRDDYLACIRGERQPKFAKGYKEKLTAPCMDKCPAHIDIPAYIEEIKEYRFDAALDVIRRNMPIPAVCGRVCPHPCETACRRALVDDPISIMVLKRVPSDHEWMHHKEPPMVPNPRKDKKICVVGAGPAGVSCAYYLLLEGYQVTILDMLDEPGGTVAVGIPDYRMPRHLLRRDIEIITNLGGEIKFNTKLGRDVSLKQLKQEYDAVFLGTGAFKSKPMGVEGEDAGYDGFSTGGIHYLRAVALGQPIETGKRVIVVGGGNTAIDCVRVALREGAEDSILVYRRTRKEMPAESYEVDDAEEEGVQFEFLRNPTRL
;
A
#
# COMPACT_ATOMS: atom_id res chain seq x y z
N MET A 1 20.41 -13.77 18.70
CA MET A 1 19.73 -12.46 18.68
C MET A 1 20.80 -11.40 18.45
N SER A 2 20.56 -10.42 17.57
CA SER A 2 21.60 -9.44 17.26
C SER A 2 21.63 -8.37 18.34
N GLN A 3 22.79 -8.18 18.96
CA GLN A 3 23.02 -7.17 19.99
C GLN A 3 23.05 -5.79 19.31
N VAL A 4 22.35 -4.81 19.88
CA VAL A 4 22.38 -3.43 19.39
C VAL A 4 23.61 -2.72 19.91
N VAL A 5 24.44 -2.22 19.00
CA VAL A 5 25.64 -1.40 19.33
C VAL A 5 25.22 0.06 19.55
N PHE A 6 24.38 0.58 18.64
CA PHE A 6 23.85 1.93 18.71
C PHE A 6 22.51 2.00 18.00
N SER A 7 21.60 2.84 18.49
CA SER A 7 20.36 3.17 17.80
C SER A 7 19.96 4.62 18.03
N SER A 8 19.48 5.29 16.97
CA SER A 8 18.72 6.54 17.03
C SER A 8 17.30 6.36 16.49
N TRP A 9 16.84 5.13 16.35
CA TRP A 9 15.57 4.78 15.72
C TRP A 9 14.37 5.38 16.48
N GLU A 10 13.46 6.02 15.76
CA GLU A 10 12.30 6.74 16.32
C GLU A 10 12.70 7.79 17.38
N ARG A 11 13.90 8.39 17.24
CA ARG A 11 14.51 9.32 18.21
C ARG A 11 14.80 8.70 19.58
N ASN A 12 14.69 7.38 19.72
CA ASN A 12 15.07 6.67 20.92
C ASN A 12 16.56 6.33 20.85
N ILE A 13 17.37 7.03 21.65
CA ILE A 13 18.82 6.86 21.62
C ILE A 13 19.23 5.73 22.56
N VAL A 14 19.85 4.72 21.99
CA VAL A 14 20.49 3.62 22.71
C VAL A 14 21.95 3.55 22.31
N ASP A 15 22.85 3.69 23.27
CA ASP A 15 24.29 3.69 23.03
C ASP A 15 24.98 2.62 23.89
N ASN A 16 25.26 1.49 23.28
CA ASN A 16 25.94 0.34 23.90
C ASN A 16 27.42 0.23 23.45
N ARG A 17 27.99 1.27 22.86
CA ARG A 17 29.39 1.25 22.39
C ARG A 17 30.40 1.04 23.51
N LYS A 18 30.09 1.49 24.72
CA LYS A 18 30.94 1.35 25.92
C LYS A 18 30.62 0.14 26.80
N GLY A 19 29.69 -0.71 26.37
CA GLY A 19 29.19 -1.87 27.09
C GLY A 19 27.69 -1.76 27.37
N GLY A 20 26.94 -2.80 27.10
CA GLY A 20 25.49 -2.92 27.27
C GLY A 20 24.98 -4.19 26.61
N GLU A 21 23.90 -4.76 27.12
CA GLU A 21 23.35 -6.05 26.68
C GLU A 21 21.96 -5.95 26.04
N ALA A 22 21.59 -4.77 25.54
CA ALA A 22 20.29 -4.61 24.92
C ALA A 22 20.24 -5.23 23.51
N ASP A 23 19.31 -6.14 23.29
CA ASP A 23 18.98 -6.69 21.96
C ASP A 23 17.79 -5.93 21.32
N LEU A 24 17.53 -6.17 20.02
CA LEU A 24 16.43 -5.56 19.30
C LEU A 24 15.06 -5.84 19.94
N ALA A 25 14.87 -7.01 20.51
CA ALA A 25 13.60 -7.40 21.13
C ALA A 25 13.38 -6.70 22.48
N SER A 26 14.45 -6.55 23.28
CA SER A 26 14.41 -5.85 24.58
C SER A 26 14.12 -4.36 24.43
N LEU A 27 14.57 -3.74 23.33
CA LEU A 27 14.39 -2.32 23.05
C LEU A 27 13.03 -1.97 22.43
N LYS A 28 12.20 -2.98 22.12
CA LYS A 28 10.90 -2.79 21.43
C LYS A 28 11.01 -1.90 20.19
N LEU A 29 12.15 -1.93 19.52
CA LEU A 29 12.36 -1.16 18.29
C LEU A 29 11.45 -1.71 17.20
N LYS A 30 10.60 -0.87 16.65
CA LYS A 30 9.75 -1.19 15.50
C LYS A 30 10.56 -1.18 14.20
N VAL A 31 11.61 -1.96 14.14
CA VAL A 31 12.37 -2.16 12.91
C VAL A 31 11.51 -2.99 11.96
N PRO A 32 11.34 -2.59 10.68
CA PRO A 32 10.55 -3.36 9.73
C PRO A 32 11.02 -4.81 9.63
N GLU A 33 10.09 -5.76 9.61
CA GLU A 33 10.38 -7.21 9.51
C GLU A 33 11.26 -7.56 8.30
N SER A 34 11.11 -6.81 7.19
CA SER A 34 11.95 -6.94 6.00
C SER A 34 13.45 -6.71 6.27
N PHE A 35 13.80 -6.08 7.38
CA PHE A 35 15.18 -5.91 7.80
C PHE A 35 15.71 -7.08 8.65
N LEU A 36 14.82 -7.87 9.21
CA LEU A 36 15.16 -9.01 10.09
C LEU A 36 15.36 -10.31 9.30
N GLY A 37 15.14 -10.31 7.97
CA GLY A 37 15.34 -11.48 7.10
C GLY A 37 16.80 -11.70 6.69
N GLU A 38 17.09 -12.89 6.22
CA GLU A 38 18.34 -13.53 5.80
C GLU A 38 19.56 -12.64 5.55
N GLY A 39 20.66 -12.95 6.26
CA GLY A 39 21.99 -12.39 6.10
C GLY A 39 22.43 -11.57 7.31
N LYS A 40 23.74 -11.58 7.58
CA LYS A 40 24.33 -10.73 8.62
C LYS A 40 24.30 -9.27 8.18
N VAL A 41 23.32 -8.53 8.68
CA VAL A 41 23.21 -7.08 8.47
C VAL A 41 23.92 -6.39 9.63
N GLY A 42 24.92 -5.58 9.31
CA GLY A 42 25.68 -4.82 10.32
C GLY A 42 24.99 -3.54 10.76
N ALA A 43 24.12 -2.95 9.91
CA ALA A 43 23.36 -1.76 10.24
C ALA A 43 22.12 -1.58 9.36
N PHE A 44 21.19 -0.76 9.86
CA PHE A 44 20.03 -0.25 9.11
C PHE A 44 20.06 1.27 9.08
N MET A 45 19.67 1.85 7.96
CA MET A 45 19.42 3.28 7.83
C MET A 45 18.04 3.52 7.23
N GLY A 46 17.32 4.49 7.74
CA GLY A 46 16.01 4.86 7.22
C GLY A 46 15.50 6.17 7.80
N TRP A 47 14.26 6.49 7.52
CA TRP A 47 13.58 7.72 7.96
C TRP A 47 13.60 7.93 9.46
N ASP A 48 13.57 6.86 10.21
CA ASP A 48 13.43 6.86 11.65
C ASP A 48 14.78 6.91 12.37
N GLY A 49 15.88 6.90 11.62
CA GLY A 49 17.21 6.95 12.17
C GLY A 49 18.10 5.81 11.70
N ILE A 50 19.03 5.40 12.54
CA ILE A 50 20.00 4.33 12.30
C ILE A 50 19.95 3.30 13.42
N VAL A 51 20.16 2.03 13.06
CA VAL A 51 20.43 0.93 14.01
C VAL A 51 21.71 0.25 13.60
N VAL A 52 22.69 0.19 14.49
CA VAL A 52 23.99 -0.46 14.28
C VAL A 52 24.03 -1.74 15.12
N LEU A 53 24.25 -2.86 14.46
CA LEU A 53 24.29 -4.20 15.06
C LEU A 53 25.70 -4.80 15.09
N ASP A 54 26.63 -4.22 14.33
CA ASP A 54 27.99 -4.69 14.22
C ASP A 54 28.98 -3.52 14.39
N ARG A 55 29.95 -3.68 15.30
CA ARG A 55 30.96 -2.67 15.60
C ARG A 55 31.94 -2.44 14.43
N GLU A 56 32.06 -3.41 13.53
CA GLU A 56 32.93 -3.31 12.35
C GLU A 56 32.28 -2.56 11.18
N THR A 57 30.99 -2.15 11.33
CA THR A 57 30.29 -1.40 10.30
C THR A 57 30.90 -0.03 10.09
N ASP A 58 31.37 0.25 8.87
CA ASP A 58 31.89 1.57 8.51
C ASP A 58 30.76 2.55 8.21
N LEU A 59 30.45 3.39 9.20
CA LEU A 59 29.34 4.33 9.11
C LEU A 59 29.60 5.49 8.15
N VAL A 60 30.86 5.88 7.93
CA VAL A 60 31.22 6.94 6.98
C VAL A 60 30.99 6.47 5.54
N ALA A 61 31.50 5.27 5.21
CA ALA A 61 31.25 4.66 3.90
C ALA A 61 29.77 4.41 3.65
N MET A 62 29.05 3.93 4.67
CA MET A 62 27.62 3.65 4.60
C MET A 62 26.80 4.92 4.38
N ALA A 63 27.10 6.01 5.12
CA ALA A 63 26.38 7.28 4.97
C ALA A 63 26.62 7.90 3.57
N ALA A 64 27.83 7.79 3.02
CA ALA A 64 28.14 8.26 1.68
C ALA A 64 27.34 7.51 0.60
N GLU A 65 27.30 6.17 0.66
CA GLU A 65 26.56 5.35 -0.29
C GLU A 65 25.04 5.57 -0.14
N TYR A 66 24.54 5.67 1.09
CA TYR A 66 23.14 5.96 1.37
C TYR A 66 22.71 7.28 0.74
N MET A 67 23.45 8.38 0.97
CA MET A 67 23.10 9.69 0.39
C MET A 67 23.21 9.72 -1.12
N LYS A 68 24.14 8.97 -1.70
CA LYS A 68 24.21 8.78 -3.15
C LYS A 68 22.90 8.20 -3.69
N ARG A 69 22.39 7.14 -3.07
CA ARG A 69 21.10 6.54 -3.48
C ARG A 69 19.93 7.48 -3.26
N VAL A 70 19.90 8.23 -2.15
CA VAL A 70 18.88 9.26 -1.90
C VAL A 70 18.85 10.27 -3.05
N GLN A 71 20.00 10.79 -3.43
CA GLN A 71 20.12 11.79 -4.47
C GLN A 71 19.75 11.25 -5.87
N GLU A 72 20.23 10.06 -6.21
CA GLU A 72 20.09 9.51 -7.56
C GLU A 72 18.70 8.90 -7.83
N LYS A 73 18.10 8.28 -6.81
CA LYS A 73 16.88 7.48 -7.01
C LYS A 73 15.62 8.05 -6.37
N TYR A 74 15.75 8.80 -5.28
CA TYR A 74 14.59 9.15 -4.46
C TYR A 74 14.30 10.65 -4.40
N CYS A 75 15.30 11.51 -4.59
CA CYS A 75 15.06 12.95 -4.66
C CYS A 75 14.36 13.31 -5.97
N CYS A 76 13.10 13.78 -5.87
CA CYS A 76 12.29 14.13 -7.05
C CYS A 76 12.78 15.39 -7.77
N GLY A 77 13.71 16.17 -7.20
CA GLY A 77 14.29 17.38 -7.80
C GLY A 77 13.36 18.60 -7.89
N LYS A 78 12.14 18.53 -7.37
CA LYS A 78 11.12 19.59 -7.50
C LYS A 78 11.34 20.81 -6.60
N CYS A 79 12.08 20.70 -5.51
CA CYS A 79 12.37 21.85 -4.64
C CYS A 79 13.87 22.13 -4.52
N THR A 80 14.24 23.40 -4.36
CA THR A 80 15.65 23.80 -4.27
C THR A 80 16.36 23.20 -3.06
N PRO A 81 15.78 23.21 -1.82
CA PRO A 81 16.42 22.57 -0.68
C PRO A 81 16.70 21.08 -0.92
N GLY A 82 15.71 20.31 -1.42
CA GLY A 82 15.88 18.90 -1.73
C GLY A 82 16.93 18.66 -2.79
N LYS A 83 16.77 19.27 -3.99
CA LYS A 83 17.68 19.07 -5.14
C LYS A 83 19.11 19.47 -4.86
N LYS A 84 19.32 20.65 -4.26
CA LYS A 84 20.67 21.20 -4.01
C LYS A 84 21.23 20.70 -2.69
N GLY A 85 20.43 20.67 -1.63
CA GLY A 85 20.88 20.24 -0.31
C GLY A 85 21.30 18.77 -0.27
N THR A 86 20.52 17.85 -0.86
CA THR A 86 20.90 16.43 -0.93
C THR A 86 22.14 16.22 -1.81
N LYS A 87 22.31 17.01 -2.89
CA LYS A 87 23.51 16.96 -3.74
C LYS A 87 24.75 17.42 -2.99
N VAL A 88 24.66 18.55 -2.30
CA VAL A 88 25.79 19.06 -1.49
C VAL A 88 26.15 18.06 -0.39
N LEU A 89 25.14 17.48 0.29
CA LEU A 89 25.37 16.47 1.33
C LEU A 89 26.06 15.22 0.76
N GLN A 90 25.60 14.72 -0.39
CA GLN A 90 26.22 13.59 -1.10
C GLN A 90 27.69 13.90 -1.45
N ASP A 91 27.95 15.05 -2.08
CA ASP A 91 29.30 15.40 -2.55
C ASP A 91 30.27 15.59 -1.38
N THR A 92 29.79 16.16 -0.27
CA THR A 92 30.57 16.35 0.94
C THR A 92 30.94 15.01 1.59
N LEU A 93 29.96 14.10 1.74
CA LEU A 93 30.21 12.75 2.25
C LEU A 93 31.14 11.93 1.35
N ALA A 94 30.95 12.03 0.03
CA ALA A 94 31.82 11.35 -0.94
C ALA A 94 33.28 11.86 -0.86
N ARG A 95 33.49 13.17 -0.63
CA ARG A 95 34.81 13.77 -0.43
C ARG A 95 35.47 13.26 0.85
N ILE A 96 34.73 13.19 1.96
CA ILE A 96 35.22 12.63 3.22
C ILE A 96 35.56 11.14 3.04
N ALA A 97 34.67 10.37 2.43
CA ALA A 97 34.87 8.94 2.19
C ALA A 97 36.07 8.65 1.26
N ALA A 98 36.40 9.58 0.38
CA ALA A 98 37.58 9.48 -0.49
C ALA A 98 38.88 9.95 0.18
N GLY A 99 38.86 10.30 1.46
CA GLY A 99 40.04 10.82 2.20
C GLY A 99 40.49 12.24 1.75
N LYS A 100 39.58 13.00 1.15
CA LYS A 100 39.78 14.37 0.66
C LYS A 100 38.92 15.40 1.41
N GLY A 101 38.38 15.00 2.54
CA GLY A 101 37.55 15.86 3.38
C GLY A 101 38.37 16.83 4.22
N GLU A 102 37.71 17.88 4.67
CA GLU A 102 38.25 18.89 5.58
C GLU A 102 37.35 18.98 6.83
N GLU A 103 37.83 19.46 7.97
CA GLU A 103 36.99 19.59 9.18
C GLU A 103 35.76 20.50 8.95
N ARG A 104 35.90 21.50 8.08
CA ARG A 104 34.78 22.35 7.62
C ARG A 104 33.65 21.56 6.96
N ASP A 105 33.92 20.39 6.42
CA ASP A 105 32.88 19.55 5.80
C ASP A 105 31.83 19.09 6.81
N LEU A 106 32.22 18.88 8.06
CA LEU A 106 31.28 18.53 9.14
C LEU A 106 30.36 19.71 9.47
N GLU A 107 30.88 20.95 9.47
CA GLU A 107 30.07 22.16 9.65
C GLU A 107 29.06 22.33 8.49
N ILE A 108 29.49 22.04 7.25
CA ILE A 108 28.60 22.06 6.09
C ILE A 108 27.48 21.04 6.25
N ILE A 109 27.80 19.81 6.65
CA ILE A 109 26.77 18.76 6.88
C ILE A 109 25.79 19.18 7.96
N GLU A 110 26.27 19.70 9.08
CA GLU A 110 25.42 20.18 10.19
C GLU A 110 24.52 21.35 9.75
N GLY A 111 25.05 22.29 8.97
CA GLY A 111 24.27 23.41 8.41
C GLY A 111 23.19 22.99 7.43
N LEU A 112 23.39 21.88 6.72
CA LEU A 112 22.38 21.35 5.80
C LEU A 112 21.13 20.79 6.49
N ALA A 113 21.19 20.47 7.79
CA ALA A 113 20.05 19.95 8.53
C ALA A 113 18.88 20.95 8.52
N ALA A 114 19.15 22.23 8.78
CA ALA A 114 18.14 23.29 8.73
C ALA A 114 17.61 23.53 7.31
N LEU A 115 18.50 23.48 6.31
CA LEU A 115 18.09 23.65 4.90
C LEU A 115 17.17 22.53 4.43
N LEU A 116 17.50 21.28 4.71
CA LEU A 116 16.73 20.12 4.31
C LEU A 116 15.40 20.02 5.07
N GLY A 117 15.31 20.57 6.28
CA GLY A 117 14.06 20.75 7.01
C GLY A 117 13.00 21.58 6.28
N ASN A 118 13.41 22.40 5.31
CA ASN A 118 12.52 23.23 4.48
C ASN A 118 12.17 22.59 3.10
N CYS A 119 12.42 21.30 2.92
CA CYS A 119 12.00 20.61 1.71
C CYS A 119 10.46 20.57 1.61
N LYS A 120 9.94 20.57 0.36
CA LYS A 120 8.50 20.45 0.11
C LYS A 120 7.94 19.06 0.44
N CYS A 121 8.76 18.03 0.42
CA CYS A 121 8.34 16.66 0.72
C CYS A 121 9.08 16.11 1.94
N THR A 122 8.43 15.26 2.70
CA THR A 122 9.01 14.59 3.87
C THR A 122 10.19 13.70 3.50
N LEU A 123 10.30 13.23 2.27
CA LEU A 123 11.41 12.37 1.85
C LEU A 123 12.76 13.05 2.10
N CYS A 124 13.03 14.18 1.47
CA CYS A 124 14.31 14.87 1.63
C CYS A 124 14.52 15.43 3.04
N MET A 125 13.42 15.77 3.75
CA MET A 125 13.49 16.21 5.16
C MET A 125 14.03 15.12 6.08
N THR A 126 13.53 13.90 5.91
CA THR A 126 13.79 12.79 6.85
C THR A 126 14.87 11.84 6.38
N ALA A 127 15.08 11.67 5.07
CA ALA A 127 16.11 10.79 4.54
C ALA A 127 17.54 11.19 4.96
N ALA A 128 17.80 12.46 5.23
CA ALA A 128 19.09 12.93 5.72
C ALA A 128 19.30 12.74 7.23
N VAL A 129 18.22 12.52 8.01
CA VAL A 129 18.29 12.38 9.48
C VAL A 129 19.30 11.32 9.92
N PRO A 130 19.28 10.07 9.39
CA PRO A 130 20.25 9.06 9.82
C PRO A 130 21.70 9.46 9.52
N VAL A 131 21.95 10.25 8.48
CA VAL A 131 23.28 10.79 8.18
C VAL A 131 23.72 11.80 9.23
N PHE A 132 22.82 12.72 9.60
CA PHE A 132 23.13 13.69 10.68
C PHE A 132 23.37 12.97 12.01
N ASP A 133 22.64 11.89 12.29
CA ASP A 133 22.87 11.06 13.47
C ASP A 133 24.25 10.39 13.43
N THR A 134 24.71 9.88 12.27
CA THR A 134 26.07 9.33 12.17
C THR A 134 27.13 10.40 12.45
N VAL A 135 26.99 11.59 11.88
CA VAL A 135 27.94 12.69 12.13
C VAL A 135 27.93 13.13 13.60
N LYS A 136 26.75 13.21 14.20
CA LYS A 136 26.58 13.64 15.60
C LYS A 136 27.17 12.63 16.59
N TYR A 137 26.88 11.33 16.42
CA TYR A 137 27.21 10.31 17.40
C TYR A 137 28.51 9.57 17.13
N PHE A 138 29.04 9.64 15.89
CA PHE A 138 30.28 8.99 15.45
C PHE A 138 31.25 10.00 14.82
N ARG A 139 31.27 11.22 15.36
CA ARG A 139 32.09 12.31 14.84
C ARG A 139 33.57 11.97 14.73
N ASP A 140 34.07 11.21 15.69
CA ASP A 140 35.49 10.79 15.70
C ASP A 140 35.85 9.91 14.49
N ASP A 141 34.94 9.08 14.01
CA ASP A 141 35.14 8.26 12.81
C ASP A 141 35.27 9.12 11.56
N TYR A 142 34.50 10.20 11.46
CA TYR A 142 34.65 11.18 10.38
C TYR A 142 35.92 11.97 10.45
N LEU A 143 36.33 12.42 11.64
CA LEU A 143 37.59 13.14 11.85
C LEU A 143 38.79 12.24 11.54
N ALA A 144 38.77 10.98 11.92
CA ALA A 144 39.83 10.02 11.58
C ALA A 144 39.98 9.83 10.06
N CYS A 145 38.87 9.81 9.31
CA CYS A 145 38.88 9.76 7.86
C CYS A 145 39.48 11.06 7.26
N ILE A 146 39.08 12.23 7.77
CA ILE A 146 39.54 13.54 7.31
C ILE A 146 41.05 13.70 7.56
N ARG A 147 41.54 13.22 8.71
CA ARG A 147 42.97 13.30 9.08
C ARG A 147 43.86 12.25 8.41
N GLY A 148 43.24 11.35 7.62
CA GLY A 148 43.97 10.26 6.95
C GLY A 148 44.39 9.12 7.87
N GLU A 149 43.89 9.10 9.11
CA GLU A 149 44.17 8.04 10.11
C GLU A 149 43.41 6.75 9.79
N ARG A 150 42.34 6.86 9.00
CA ARG A 150 41.49 5.76 8.61
C ARG A 150 41.00 5.94 7.17
N GLN A 151 40.98 4.85 6.40
CA GLN A 151 40.32 4.82 5.10
C GLN A 151 38.97 4.11 5.22
N PRO A 152 37.84 4.77 4.85
CA PRO A 152 36.54 4.14 4.86
C PRO A 152 36.48 2.91 3.95
N LYS A 153 35.95 1.82 4.45
CA LYS A 153 35.70 0.61 3.68
C LYS A 153 34.20 0.36 3.63
N PHE A 154 33.67 0.20 2.43
CA PHE A 154 32.27 -0.15 2.28
C PHE A 154 31.98 -1.49 2.96
N ALA A 155 31.16 -1.48 3.99
CA ALA A 155 30.77 -2.67 4.72
C ALA A 155 29.69 -3.42 3.94
N LYS A 156 29.93 -4.68 3.63
CA LYS A 156 28.89 -5.60 3.19
C LYS A 156 27.90 -5.77 4.33
N GLY A 157 26.59 -5.62 4.05
CA GLY A 157 25.54 -5.99 5.01
C GLY A 157 24.82 -4.85 5.70
N TYR A 158 24.78 -3.64 5.15
CA TYR A 158 23.75 -2.68 5.56
C TYR A 158 22.51 -2.80 4.68
N LYS A 159 21.35 -2.54 5.27
CA LYS A 159 20.09 -2.38 4.55
C LYS A 159 19.57 -0.96 4.74
N GLU A 160 18.93 -0.46 3.71
CA GLU A 160 18.29 0.84 3.74
C GLU A 160 16.80 0.69 3.48
N LYS A 161 16.02 1.59 4.05
CA LYS A 161 14.63 1.77 3.72
C LYS A 161 14.32 3.25 3.61
N LEU A 162 14.10 3.67 2.38
CA LEU A 162 13.87 5.07 1.99
C LEU A 162 12.43 5.30 1.59
N THR A 163 11.49 4.83 2.43
CA THR A 163 10.07 5.02 2.19
C THR A 163 9.40 5.64 3.41
N ALA A 164 8.41 6.51 3.20
CA ALA A 164 7.57 6.99 4.29
C ALA A 164 6.84 5.81 4.94
N PRO A 165 6.59 5.80 6.27
CA PRO A 165 5.84 4.74 6.93
C PRO A 165 4.48 4.44 6.28
N CYS A 166 3.79 5.47 5.78
CA CYS A 166 2.55 5.31 5.03
C CYS A 166 2.74 4.58 3.69
N MET A 167 3.85 4.83 2.96
CA MET A 167 4.20 4.10 1.74
C MET A 167 4.52 2.64 2.05
N ASP A 168 5.22 2.40 3.15
CA ASP A 168 5.61 1.07 3.58
C ASP A 168 4.41 0.21 3.96
N LYS A 169 3.44 0.79 4.65
CA LYS A 169 2.19 0.11 5.01
C LYS A 169 1.22 -0.05 3.84
N CYS A 170 1.39 0.72 2.78
CA CYS A 170 0.57 0.57 1.57
C CYS A 170 0.95 -0.70 0.82
N PRO A 171 0.04 -1.69 0.63
CA PRO A 171 0.37 -2.91 -0.10
C PRO A 171 0.82 -2.67 -1.55
N ALA A 172 0.37 -1.56 -2.16
CA ALA A 172 0.76 -1.14 -3.50
C ALA A 172 1.98 -0.21 -3.51
N HIS A 173 2.54 0.15 -2.36
CA HIS A 173 3.68 1.07 -2.22
C HIS A 173 3.53 2.37 -3.02
N ILE A 174 2.32 2.96 -3.02
CA ILE A 174 2.05 4.23 -3.69
C ILE A 174 2.88 5.33 -3.04
N ASP A 175 3.45 6.22 -3.84
CA ASP A 175 4.15 7.41 -3.33
C ASP A 175 3.15 8.43 -2.77
N ILE A 176 2.72 8.17 -1.53
CA ILE A 176 1.70 8.94 -0.83
C ILE A 176 2.12 10.39 -0.63
N PRO A 177 3.34 10.70 -0.14
CA PRO A 177 3.79 12.08 -0.02
C PRO A 177 3.79 12.84 -1.34
N ALA A 178 4.17 12.17 -2.45
CA ALA A 178 4.24 12.83 -3.74
C ALA A 178 2.86 13.20 -4.27
N TYR A 179 1.87 12.30 -4.25
CA TYR A 179 0.54 12.67 -4.75
C TYR A 179 -0.18 13.68 -3.86
N ILE A 180 0.05 13.65 -2.53
CA ILE A 180 -0.51 14.66 -1.63
C ILE A 180 0.08 16.05 -1.92
N GLU A 181 1.39 16.13 -2.22
CA GLU A 181 2.01 17.39 -2.62
C GLU A 181 1.44 17.93 -3.94
N GLU A 182 1.15 17.04 -4.93
CA GLU A 182 0.49 17.43 -6.15
C GLU A 182 -0.95 17.94 -5.91
N ILE A 183 -1.70 17.30 -5.00
CA ILE A 183 -3.05 17.74 -4.59
C ILE A 183 -2.99 19.13 -3.93
N LYS A 184 -2.05 19.35 -3.03
CA LYS A 184 -1.83 20.62 -2.34
C LYS A 184 -1.61 21.79 -3.32
N GLU A 185 -0.96 21.51 -4.43
CA GLU A 185 -0.72 22.48 -5.51
C GLU A 185 -1.83 22.48 -6.58
N TYR A 186 -2.97 21.81 -6.32
CA TYR A 186 -4.12 21.66 -7.23
C TYR A 186 -3.77 21.01 -8.59
N ARG A 187 -2.68 20.22 -8.65
CA ARG A 187 -2.26 19.48 -9.84
C ARG A 187 -2.81 18.05 -9.82
N PHE A 188 -4.12 17.91 -9.95
CA PHE A 188 -4.81 16.62 -9.78
C PHE A 188 -4.40 15.58 -10.82
N ASP A 189 -4.14 15.99 -12.07
CA ASP A 189 -3.66 15.06 -13.10
C ASP A 189 -2.29 14.48 -12.74
N ALA A 190 -1.36 15.32 -12.27
CA ALA A 190 -0.05 14.86 -11.80
C ALA A 190 -0.16 13.94 -10.54
N ALA A 191 -1.14 14.20 -9.67
CA ALA A 191 -1.42 13.32 -8.54
C ALA A 191 -1.89 11.94 -9.01
N LEU A 192 -2.76 11.86 -10.02
CA LEU A 192 -3.19 10.60 -10.63
C LEU A 192 -2.05 9.85 -11.30
N ASP A 193 -1.16 10.53 -12.00
CA ASP A 193 0.03 9.93 -12.60
C ASP A 193 0.90 9.25 -11.53
N VAL A 194 1.09 9.91 -10.38
CA VAL A 194 1.82 9.30 -9.26
C VAL A 194 1.09 8.07 -8.72
N ILE A 195 -0.23 8.15 -8.54
CA ILE A 195 -1.04 7.05 -8.01
C ILE A 195 -1.02 5.85 -8.98
N ARG A 196 -1.23 6.09 -10.28
CA ARG A 196 -1.35 5.05 -11.31
C ARG A 196 -0.05 4.32 -11.62
N ARG A 197 1.10 4.82 -11.20
CA ARG A 197 2.36 4.06 -11.28
C ARG A 197 2.27 2.71 -10.56
N ASN A 198 1.49 2.65 -9.48
CA ASN A 198 1.38 1.47 -8.62
C ASN A 198 -0.05 0.96 -8.43
N MET A 199 -1.07 1.73 -8.87
CA MET A 199 -2.47 1.37 -8.64
C MET A 199 -3.39 1.99 -9.70
N PRO A 200 -3.90 1.18 -10.65
CA PRO A 200 -4.60 1.69 -11.84
C PRO A 200 -6.07 2.10 -11.60
N ILE A 201 -6.68 1.72 -10.48
CA ILE A 201 -8.10 1.95 -10.17
C ILE A 201 -8.28 2.91 -8.97
N PRO A 202 -7.93 4.21 -9.12
CA PRO A 202 -7.92 5.18 -8.02
C PRO A 202 -9.29 5.46 -7.41
N ALA A 203 -10.37 5.42 -8.19
CA ALA A 203 -11.72 5.64 -7.68
C ALA A 203 -12.14 4.57 -6.66
N VAL A 204 -11.80 3.30 -6.94
CA VAL A 204 -12.04 2.18 -6.04
C VAL A 204 -11.24 2.34 -4.75
N CYS A 205 -9.93 2.48 -4.87
CA CYS A 205 -9.05 2.58 -3.70
C CYS A 205 -9.21 3.89 -2.90
N GLY A 206 -9.79 4.92 -3.49
CA GLY A 206 -10.16 6.15 -2.79
C GLY A 206 -11.44 6.05 -1.96
N ARG A 207 -12.20 4.93 -2.08
CA ARG A 207 -13.49 4.73 -1.41
C ARG A 207 -13.54 3.53 -0.49
N VAL A 208 -12.91 2.42 -0.88
CA VAL A 208 -13.11 1.13 -0.18
C VAL A 208 -11.80 0.48 0.28
N CYS A 209 -10.70 1.22 0.25
CA CYS A 209 -9.42 0.76 0.79
C CYS A 209 -9.48 0.71 2.33
N PRO A 210 -8.98 -0.35 2.98
CA PRO A 210 -8.86 -0.39 4.45
C PRO A 210 -7.76 0.54 5.00
N HIS A 211 -7.15 1.36 4.18
CA HIS A 211 -6.19 2.46 4.44
C HIS A 211 -5.16 2.22 5.56
N PRO A 212 -4.41 1.10 5.56
CA PRO A 212 -3.40 0.82 6.58
C PRO A 212 -2.28 1.88 6.63
N CYS A 213 -2.16 2.71 5.60
CA CYS A 213 -1.25 3.84 5.56
C CYS A 213 -1.58 4.91 6.60
N GLU A 214 -2.85 5.10 6.96
CA GLU A 214 -3.29 6.07 7.96
C GLU A 214 -2.91 5.61 9.37
N THR A 215 -2.97 4.31 9.67
CA THR A 215 -2.51 3.77 10.96
C THR A 215 -1.01 3.95 11.19
N ALA A 216 -0.23 4.10 10.11
CA ALA A 216 1.21 4.36 10.17
C ALA A 216 1.57 5.83 9.91
N CYS A 217 0.58 6.71 9.83
CA CYS A 217 0.81 8.12 9.55
C CYS A 217 1.53 8.80 10.72
N ARG A 218 2.68 9.44 10.44
CA ARG A 218 3.44 10.16 11.47
C ARG A 218 2.72 11.39 12.01
N ARG A 219 1.76 11.92 11.26
CA ARG A 219 0.93 13.03 11.73
C ARG A 219 0.16 12.65 13.02
N ALA A 220 -0.24 11.37 13.15
CA ALA A 220 -0.86 10.85 14.35
C ALA A 220 -0.01 10.94 15.63
N LEU A 221 1.29 11.27 15.52
CA LEU A 221 2.15 11.59 16.69
C LEU A 221 1.95 13.01 17.21
N VAL A 222 1.24 13.85 16.46
CA VAL A 222 1.00 15.27 16.77
C VAL A 222 -0.48 15.51 17.05
N ASP A 223 -1.33 15.04 16.13
CA ASP A 223 -2.79 15.13 16.17
C ASP A 223 -3.40 13.94 15.40
N ASP A 224 -4.39 14.14 14.54
CA ASP A 224 -5.00 13.07 13.74
C ASP A 224 -4.16 12.69 12.53
N PRO A 225 -4.22 11.42 12.07
CA PRO A 225 -3.59 11.01 10.84
C PRO A 225 -4.16 11.78 9.64
N ILE A 226 -3.35 11.98 8.61
CA ILE A 226 -3.83 12.54 7.34
C ILE A 226 -4.85 11.56 6.73
N SER A 227 -5.99 12.06 6.27
CA SER A 227 -7.03 11.29 5.57
C SER A 227 -6.56 10.88 4.16
N ILE A 228 -5.59 9.97 4.11
CA ILE A 228 -4.85 9.57 2.90
C ILE A 228 -5.78 8.93 1.85
N MET A 229 -6.74 8.12 2.31
CA MET A 229 -7.72 7.47 1.44
C MET A 229 -8.62 8.51 0.76
N VAL A 230 -9.16 9.45 1.53
CA VAL A 230 -10.03 10.51 1.00
C VAL A 230 -9.27 11.43 0.05
N LEU A 231 -8.05 11.82 0.39
CA LEU A 231 -7.21 12.61 -0.50
C LEU A 231 -6.92 11.91 -1.82
N LYS A 232 -6.77 10.58 -1.84
CA LYS A 232 -6.62 9.81 -3.07
C LYS A 232 -7.86 9.85 -3.95
N ARG A 233 -9.04 9.93 -3.35
CA ARG A 233 -10.32 10.07 -4.06
C ARG A 233 -10.42 11.36 -4.85
N VAL A 234 -9.92 12.47 -4.30
CA VAL A 234 -10.07 13.82 -4.88
C VAL A 234 -9.62 13.90 -6.35
N PRO A 235 -8.38 13.51 -6.72
CA PRO A 235 -7.94 13.61 -8.11
C PRO A 235 -8.71 12.67 -9.04
N SER A 236 -9.17 11.52 -8.56
CA SER A 236 -10.00 10.59 -9.34
C SER A 236 -11.39 11.18 -9.63
N ASP A 237 -12.04 11.79 -8.65
CA ASP A 237 -13.33 12.44 -8.84
C ASP A 237 -13.19 13.68 -9.74
N HIS A 238 -12.08 14.43 -9.64
CA HIS A 238 -11.77 15.54 -10.54
C HIS A 238 -11.64 15.09 -11.99
N GLU A 239 -10.90 14.00 -12.26
CA GLU A 239 -10.76 13.44 -13.61
C GLU A 239 -12.13 13.04 -14.19
N TRP A 240 -12.96 12.37 -13.38
CA TRP A 240 -14.30 11.98 -13.76
C TRP A 240 -15.20 13.18 -14.10
N MET A 241 -15.22 14.20 -13.24
CA MET A 241 -16.04 15.40 -13.45
C MET A 241 -15.65 16.21 -14.70
N HIS A 242 -14.37 16.15 -15.08
CA HIS A 242 -13.85 16.90 -16.22
C HIS A 242 -13.68 16.04 -17.49
N HIS A 243 -14.14 14.78 -17.47
CA HIS A 243 -14.06 13.82 -18.59
C HIS A 243 -12.67 13.74 -19.23
N LYS A 244 -11.62 13.88 -18.43
CA LYS A 244 -10.25 13.83 -18.92
C LYS A 244 -9.82 12.40 -19.23
N GLU A 245 -9.09 12.24 -20.34
CA GLU A 245 -8.42 11.00 -20.68
C GLU A 245 -7.13 10.86 -19.87
N PRO A 246 -6.79 9.63 -19.42
CA PRO A 246 -5.51 9.41 -18.74
C PRO A 246 -4.34 9.73 -19.68
N PRO A 247 -3.35 10.54 -19.27
CA PRO A 247 -2.25 10.97 -20.13
C PRO A 247 -1.16 9.92 -20.35
N MET A 248 -1.40 8.65 -20.04
CA MET A 248 -0.37 7.60 -20.12
C MET A 248 -0.20 7.11 -21.56
N VAL A 249 1.02 7.21 -22.06
CA VAL A 249 1.40 6.75 -23.39
C VAL A 249 2.04 5.36 -23.25
N PRO A 250 1.48 4.34 -23.92
CA PRO A 250 2.08 3.01 -23.92
C PRO A 250 3.45 3.00 -24.62
N ASN A 251 4.30 2.05 -24.20
CA ASN A 251 5.51 1.74 -24.92
C ASN A 251 5.19 1.24 -26.35
N PRO A 252 6.15 1.24 -27.27
CA PRO A 252 5.93 0.72 -28.63
C PRO A 252 5.34 -0.69 -28.60
N ARG A 253 4.38 -0.92 -29.50
CA ARG A 253 3.64 -2.19 -29.58
C ARG A 253 4.57 -3.37 -29.77
N LYS A 254 4.41 -4.39 -28.92
CA LYS A 254 5.08 -5.69 -29.00
C LYS A 254 4.21 -6.71 -29.74
N ASP A 255 4.83 -7.57 -30.53
CA ASP A 255 4.11 -8.67 -31.22
C ASP A 255 3.97 -9.88 -30.28
N LYS A 256 3.25 -9.66 -29.18
CA LYS A 256 2.94 -10.67 -28.16
C LYS A 256 1.54 -10.45 -27.63
N LYS A 257 0.75 -11.54 -27.58
CA LYS A 257 -0.64 -11.56 -27.14
C LYS A 257 -0.75 -12.20 -25.76
N ILE A 258 -1.41 -11.51 -24.85
CA ILE A 258 -1.60 -12.01 -23.49
C ILE A 258 -3.09 -12.08 -23.16
N CYS A 259 -3.52 -13.22 -22.65
CA CYS A 259 -4.86 -13.41 -22.13
C CYS A 259 -4.86 -13.22 -20.61
N VAL A 260 -5.79 -12.43 -20.12
CA VAL A 260 -6.05 -12.24 -18.70
C VAL A 260 -7.43 -12.81 -18.39
N VAL A 261 -7.52 -13.79 -17.50
CA VAL A 261 -8.79 -14.40 -17.10
C VAL A 261 -9.27 -13.77 -15.80
N GLY A 262 -10.36 -13.00 -15.87
CA GLY A 262 -10.98 -12.25 -14.80
C GLY A 262 -10.74 -10.74 -14.91
N ALA A 263 -11.83 -9.96 -15.00
CA ALA A 263 -11.84 -8.49 -15.01
C ALA A 263 -11.95 -7.88 -13.61
N GLY A 264 -11.60 -8.62 -12.56
CA GLY A 264 -11.48 -8.11 -11.20
C GLY A 264 -10.19 -7.27 -11.00
N PRO A 265 -9.95 -6.69 -9.81
CA PRO A 265 -8.80 -5.83 -9.55
C PRO A 265 -7.45 -6.42 -9.96
N ALA A 266 -7.23 -7.71 -9.74
CA ALA A 266 -5.99 -8.38 -10.12
C ALA A 266 -5.79 -8.42 -11.65
N GLY A 267 -6.84 -8.81 -12.40
CA GLY A 267 -6.78 -8.87 -13.85
C GLY A 267 -6.66 -7.49 -14.50
N VAL A 268 -7.45 -6.53 -14.04
CA VAL A 268 -7.38 -5.13 -14.52
C VAL A 268 -6.00 -4.54 -14.27
N SER A 269 -5.42 -4.77 -13.09
CA SER A 269 -4.06 -4.29 -12.79
C SER A 269 -3.01 -4.95 -13.69
N CYS A 270 -3.08 -6.26 -13.88
CA CYS A 270 -2.18 -6.99 -14.77
C CYS A 270 -2.29 -6.46 -16.21
N ALA A 271 -3.52 -6.34 -16.72
CA ALA A 271 -3.78 -5.83 -18.08
C ALA A 271 -3.25 -4.41 -18.28
N TYR A 272 -3.49 -3.52 -17.32
CA TYR A 272 -3.04 -2.14 -17.36
C TYR A 272 -1.52 -2.03 -17.55
N TYR A 273 -0.73 -2.69 -16.69
CA TYR A 273 0.73 -2.61 -16.81
C TYR A 273 1.27 -3.32 -18.05
N LEU A 274 0.64 -4.41 -18.48
CA LEU A 274 1.03 -5.07 -19.72
C LEU A 274 0.74 -4.19 -20.97
N LEU A 275 -0.38 -3.49 -20.98
CA LEU A 275 -0.70 -2.53 -22.04
C LEU A 275 0.29 -1.38 -22.07
N LEU A 276 0.67 -0.82 -20.91
CA LEU A 276 1.71 0.21 -20.84
C LEU A 276 3.06 -0.28 -21.34
N GLU A 277 3.37 -1.56 -21.13
CA GLU A 277 4.58 -2.20 -21.68
C GLU A 277 4.48 -2.51 -23.17
N GLY A 278 3.36 -2.22 -23.82
CA GLY A 278 3.13 -2.40 -25.26
C GLY A 278 2.63 -3.79 -25.68
N TYR A 279 2.26 -4.66 -24.74
CA TYR A 279 1.67 -5.96 -25.07
C TYR A 279 0.23 -5.82 -25.56
N GLN A 280 -0.22 -6.78 -26.39
CA GLN A 280 -1.63 -6.91 -26.78
C GLN A 280 -2.35 -7.71 -25.71
N VAL A 281 -3.38 -7.15 -25.09
CA VAL A 281 -4.05 -7.79 -23.97
C VAL A 281 -5.53 -7.96 -24.24
N THR A 282 -6.04 -9.19 -24.02
CA THR A 282 -7.47 -9.52 -23.98
C THR A 282 -7.82 -10.02 -22.60
N ILE A 283 -8.81 -9.38 -21.94
CA ILE A 283 -9.39 -9.86 -20.68
C ILE A 283 -10.63 -10.68 -20.99
N LEU A 284 -10.78 -11.83 -20.35
CA LEU A 284 -12.00 -12.65 -20.37
C LEU A 284 -12.67 -12.60 -19.01
N ASP A 285 -13.97 -12.33 -18.95
CA ASP A 285 -14.72 -12.39 -17.70
C ASP A 285 -16.03 -13.19 -17.87
N MET A 286 -16.39 -13.94 -16.83
CA MET A 286 -17.62 -14.73 -16.83
C MET A 286 -18.89 -13.90 -16.60
N LEU A 287 -18.75 -12.68 -16.09
CA LEU A 287 -19.82 -11.73 -15.88
C LEU A 287 -19.97 -10.82 -17.10
N ASP A 288 -21.07 -10.09 -17.14
CA ASP A 288 -21.33 -9.01 -18.09
C ASP A 288 -20.90 -7.62 -17.57
N GLU A 289 -20.43 -7.58 -16.32
CA GLU A 289 -19.97 -6.38 -15.62
C GLU A 289 -18.49 -6.53 -15.21
N PRO A 290 -17.62 -5.55 -15.54
CA PRO A 290 -16.24 -5.59 -15.12
C PRO A 290 -16.09 -5.18 -13.64
N GLY A 291 -14.98 -5.58 -13.00
CA GLY A 291 -14.65 -5.22 -11.62
C GLY A 291 -14.71 -6.39 -10.65
N GLY A 292 -15.23 -7.56 -11.06
CA GLY A 292 -15.25 -8.76 -10.24
C GLY A 292 -15.94 -8.52 -8.90
N THR A 293 -15.32 -8.91 -7.78
CA THR A 293 -15.91 -8.74 -6.44
C THR A 293 -16.17 -7.27 -6.07
N VAL A 294 -15.43 -6.31 -6.61
CA VAL A 294 -15.73 -4.89 -6.39
C VAL A 294 -17.07 -4.51 -7.00
N ALA A 295 -17.39 -5.05 -8.17
CA ALA A 295 -18.66 -4.81 -8.84
C ALA A 295 -19.85 -5.51 -8.16
N VAL A 296 -19.69 -6.73 -7.70
CA VAL A 296 -20.82 -7.56 -7.26
C VAL A 296 -20.84 -7.88 -5.76
N GLY A 297 -19.81 -7.49 -5.04
CA GLY A 297 -19.68 -7.76 -3.61
C GLY A 297 -19.64 -6.51 -2.75
N ILE A 298 -19.29 -5.35 -3.32
CA ILE A 298 -19.33 -4.07 -2.62
C ILE A 298 -20.60 -3.33 -3.04
N PRO A 299 -21.42 -2.89 -2.10
CA PRO A 299 -22.68 -2.19 -2.41
C PRO A 299 -22.45 -0.88 -3.19
N ASP A 300 -23.42 -0.52 -4.06
CA ASP A 300 -23.33 0.66 -4.92
C ASP A 300 -23.21 1.98 -4.14
N TYR A 301 -23.82 2.06 -2.97
CA TYR A 301 -23.70 3.25 -2.11
C TYR A 301 -22.28 3.48 -1.55
N ARG A 302 -21.44 2.42 -1.48
CA ARG A 302 -20.03 2.53 -1.11
C ARG A 302 -19.13 2.73 -2.33
N MET A 303 -19.40 2.02 -3.43
CA MET A 303 -18.65 2.10 -4.67
C MET A 303 -19.59 2.20 -5.87
N PRO A 304 -19.95 3.42 -6.30
CA PRO A 304 -20.84 3.63 -7.43
C PRO A 304 -20.32 2.97 -8.71
N ARG A 305 -21.15 2.17 -9.37
CA ARG A 305 -20.78 1.35 -10.53
C ARG A 305 -20.25 2.18 -11.69
N HIS A 306 -20.80 3.36 -11.93
CA HIS A 306 -20.32 4.23 -13.02
C HIS A 306 -18.86 4.68 -12.81
N LEU A 307 -18.41 4.88 -11.58
CA LEU A 307 -17.01 5.23 -11.28
C LEU A 307 -16.09 4.03 -11.42
N LEU A 308 -16.55 2.83 -11.05
CA LEU A 308 -15.82 1.60 -11.27
C LEU A 308 -15.60 1.32 -12.77
N ARG A 309 -16.68 1.46 -13.58
CA ARG A 309 -16.61 1.32 -15.04
C ARG A 309 -15.61 2.30 -15.62
N ARG A 310 -15.65 3.56 -15.17
CA ARG A 310 -14.71 4.60 -15.62
C ARG A 310 -13.25 4.26 -15.33
N ASP A 311 -12.96 3.76 -14.13
CA ASP A 311 -11.60 3.29 -13.79
C ASP A 311 -11.13 2.14 -14.72
N ILE A 312 -12.05 1.27 -15.16
CA ILE A 312 -11.72 0.11 -15.99
C ILE A 312 -11.68 0.45 -17.48
N GLU A 313 -12.39 1.49 -17.93
CA GLU A 313 -12.32 2.00 -19.30
C GLU A 313 -10.89 2.35 -19.75
N ILE A 314 -9.99 2.61 -18.81
CA ILE A 314 -8.57 2.82 -19.09
C ILE A 314 -7.94 1.64 -19.87
N ILE A 315 -8.44 0.43 -19.69
CA ILE A 315 -7.98 -0.76 -20.40
C ILE A 315 -8.27 -0.65 -21.91
N THR A 316 -9.51 -0.28 -22.25
CA THR A 316 -9.91 -0.10 -23.65
C THR A 316 -9.28 1.14 -24.26
N ASN A 317 -9.11 2.22 -23.51
CA ASN A 317 -8.43 3.44 -23.94
C ASN A 317 -6.95 3.19 -24.26
N LEU A 318 -6.31 2.25 -23.58
CA LEU A 318 -4.94 1.79 -23.88
C LEU A 318 -4.88 0.74 -25.00
N GLY A 319 -6.01 0.41 -25.64
CA GLY A 319 -6.10 -0.55 -26.76
C GLY A 319 -6.24 -2.02 -26.33
N GLY A 320 -6.59 -2.28 -25.07
CA GLY A 320 -6.95 -3.62 -24.59
C GLY A 320 -8.38 -3.99 -24.96
N GLU A 321 -8.69 -5.28 -24.96
CA GLU A 321 -10.02 -5.84 -25.22
C GLU A 321 -10.56 -6.53 -23.96
N ILE A 322 -11.87 -6.36 -23.68
CA ILE A 322 -12.57 -7.09 -22.61
C ILE A 322 -13.71 -7.89 -23.24
N LYS A 323 -13.68 -9.23 -23.09
CA LYS A 323 -14.71 -10.16 -23.53
C LYS A 323 -15.49 -10.66 -22.32
N PHE A 324 -16.73 -10.18 -22.20
CA PHE A 324 -17.66 -10.58 -21.17
C PHE A 324 -18.33 -11.92 -21.47
N ASN A 325 -19.07 -12.46 -20.50
CA ASN A 325 -19.85 -13.70 -20.59
C ASN A 325 -19.00 -14.91 -21.05
N THR A 326 -17.69 -14.88 -20.80
CA THR A 326 -16.72 -15.90 -21.23
C THR A 326 -16.09 -16.58 -20.02
N LYS A 327 -16.62 -17.73 -19.64
CA LYS A 327 -16.18 -18.48 -18.45
C LYS A 327 -15.14 -19.54 -18.81
N LEU A 328 -13.96 -19.44 -18.18
CA LEU A 328 -12.93 -20.48 -18.27
C LEU A 328 -13.49 -21.83 -17.75
N GLY A 329 -13.27 -22.89 -18.52
CA GLY A 329 -13.74 -24.24 -18.20
C GLY A 329 -15.17 -24.55 -18.71
N ARG A 330 -15.93 -23.54 -19.17
CA ARG A 330 -17.23 -23.72 -19.83
C ARG A 330 -17.17 -23.31 -21.31
N ASP A 331 -16.80 -22.07 -21.58
CA ASP A 331 -16.83 -21.48 -22.93
C ASP A 331 -15.46 -21.55 -23.62
N VAL A 332 -14.41 -21.57 -22.83
CA VAL A 332 -13.02 -21.71 -23.32
C VAL A 332 -12.22 -22.53 -22.32
N SER A 333 -11.34 -23.40 -22.81
CA SER A 333 -10.43 -24.20 -22.00
C SER A 333 -9.06 -23.53 -21.86
N LEU A 334 -8.36 -23.82 -20.77
CA LEU A 334 -6.97 -23.35 -20.59
C LEU A 334 -6.05 -23.84 -21.70
N LYS A 335 -6.32 -25.03 -22.27
CA LYS A 335 -5.55 -25.57 -23.37
C LYS A 335 -5.68 -24.74 -24.66
N GLN A 336 -6.90 -24.28 -24.98
CA GLN A 336 -7.15 -23.36 -26.09
C GLN A 336 -6.44 -22.02 -25.87
N LEU A 337 -6.58 -21.43 -24.70
CA LEU A 337 -5.90 -20.16 -24.39
C LEU A 337 -4.38 -20.24 -24.53
N LYS A 338 -3.78 -21.35 -24.10
CA LYS A 338 -2.33 -21.58 -24.26
C LYS A 338 -1.89 -21.80 -25.72
N GLN A 339 -2.80 -22.08 -26.63
CA GLN A 339 -2.51 -22.17 -28.07
C GLN A 339 -2.67 -20.83 -28.79
N GLU A 340 -3.59 -19.98 -28.30
CA GLU A 340 -3.95 -18.71 -28.95
C GLU A 340 -3.12 -17.52 -28.44
N TYR A 341 -2.59 -17.60 -27.22
CA TYR A 341 -1.88 -16.53 -26.54
C TYR A 341 -0.47 -16.95 -26.12
N ASP A 342 0.47 -16.01 -26.16
CA ASP A 342 1.85 -16.23 -25.71
C ASP A 342 1.95 -16.45 -24.20
N ALA A 343 1.03 -15.84 -23.42
CA ALA A 343 0.92 -16.03 -21.98
C ALA A 343 -0.53 -15.90 -21.50
N VAL A 344 -0.84 -16.56 -20.37
CA VAL A 344 -2.16 -16.50 -19.73
C VAL A 344 -1.97 -16.16 -18.25
N PHE A 345 -2.63 -15.10 -17.81
CA PHE A 345 -2.73 -14.73 -16.40
C PHE A 345 -4.09 -15.16 -15.83
N LEU A 346 -4.09 -15.81 -14.66
CA LEU A 346 -5.31 -16.28 -14.01
C LEU A 346 -5.64 -15.40 -12.80
N GLY A 347 -6.57 -14.45 -12.97
CA GLY A 347 -7.10 -13.56 -11.95
C GLY A 347 -8.56 -13.88 -11.58
N THR A 348 -8.91 -15.15 -11.46
CA THR A 348 -10.29 -15.66 -11.36
C THR A 348 -11.04 -15.32 -10.06
N GLY A 349 -10.34 -14.76 -9.07
CA GLY A 349 -10.92 -14.42 -7.78
C GLY A 349 -11.29 -15.62 -6.91
N ALA A 350 -12.06 -15.38 -5.85
CA ALA A 350 -12.45 -16.38 -4.86
C ALA A 350 -13.95 -16.23 -4.50
N PHE A 351 -14.82 -16.61 -5.41
CA PHE A 351 -16.27 -16.50 -5.22
C PHE A 351 -16.88 -17.63 -4.36
N LYS A 352 -16.11 -18.68 -4.05
CA LYS A 352 -16.61 -19.79 -3.23
C LYS A 352 -16.58 -19.40 -1.76
N SER A 353 -17.75 -19.35 -1.14
CA SER A 353 -17.90 -19.09 0.29
C SER A 353 -17.40 -20.28 1.12
N LYS A 354 -17.00 -20.00 2.36
CA LYS A 354 -16.71 -21.04 3.35
C LYS A 354 -17.99 -21.37 4.11
N PRO A 355 -18.35 -22.66 4.28
CA PRO A 355 -19.47 -23.07 5.10
C PRO A 355 -19.22 -22.73 6.58
N MET A 356 -20.30 -22.57 7.32
CA MET A 356 -20.27 -22.40 8.78
C MET A 356 -19.93 -23.72 9.50
N GLY A 357 -20.29 -24.86 8.89
CA GLY A 357 -20.07 -26.19 9.46
C GLY A 357 -21.07 -26.54 10.54
N VAL A 358 -22.32 -26.09 10.42
CA VAL A 358 -23.40 -26.36 11.35
C VAL A 358 -24.42 -27.35 10.77
N GLU A 359 -25.11 -28.06 11.66
CA GLU A 359 -26.18 -28.97 11.27
C GLU A 359 -27.30 -28.24 10.50
N GLY A 360 -27.73 -28.80 9.40
CA GLY A 360 -28.80 -28.21 8.54
C GLY A 360 -28.28 -27.29 7.43
N GLU A 361 -26.99 -26.93 7.40
CA GLU A 361 -26.44 -26.00 6.40
C GLU A 361 -26.65 -26.47 4.95
N ASP A 362 -26.59 -27.79 4.73
CA ASP A 362 -26.79 -28.41 3.40
C ASP A 362 -28.21 -28.84 3.11
N ALA A 363 -29.19 -28.50 3.98
CA ALA A 363 -30.58 -28.96 3.84
C ALA A 363 -31.37 -28.25 2.74
N GLY A 364 -30.84 -27.16 2.17
CA GLY A 364 -31.49 -26.41 1.11
C GLY A 364 -32.74 -25.63 1.56
N TYR A 365 -32.68 -25.11 2.78
CA TYR A 365 -33.79 -24.29 3.31
C TYR A 365 -34.01 -23.02 2.47
N ASP A 366 -35.27 -22.70 2.21
CA ASP A 366 -35.63 -21.42 1.62
C ASP A 366 -35.18 -20.25 2.51
N GLY A 367 -34.64 -19.21 1.88
CA GLY A 367 -34.13 -18.04 2.58
C GLY A 367 -32.73 -18.23 3.18
N PHE A 368 -32.09 -19.40 3.03
CA PHE A 368 -30.71 -19.62 3.45
C PHE A 368 -29.74 -19.44 2.29
N SER A 369 -28.68 -18.65 2.52
CA SER A 369 -27.58 -18.46 1.56
C SER A 369 -26.22 -18.75 2.21
N THR A 370 -25.50 -19.73 1.65
CA THR A 370 -24.13 -20.01 2.07
C THR A 370 -23.19 -18.91 1.59
N GLY A 371 -22.97 -17.90 2.45
CA GLY A 371 -22.05 -16.81 2.25
C GLY A 371 -22.63 -15.56 1.63
N GLY A 372 -22.35 -14.44 2.29
CA GLY A 372 -22.88 -13.12 1.97
C GLY A 372 -22.56 -12.63 0.56
N ILE A 373 -21.46 -13.09 -0.05
CA ILE A 373 -21.12 -12.69 -1.43
C ILE A 373 -22.17 -13.11 -2.45
N HIS A 374 -22.88 -14.21 -2.23
CA HIS A 374 -23.96 -14.64 -3.14
C HIS A 374 -25.16 -13.73 -3.02
N TYR A 375 -25.54 -13.32 -1.81
CA TYR A 375 -26.58 -12.36 -1.55
C TYR A 375 -26.24 -11.00 -2.18
N LEU A 376 -25.08 -10.43 -1.87
CA LEU A 376 -24.62 -9.15 -2.41
C LEU A 376 -24.58 -9.15 -3.94
N ARG A 377 -24.11 -10.26 -4.53
CA ARG A 377 -24.07 -10.42 -5.97
C ARG A 377 -25.46 -10.44 -6.60
N ALA A 378 -26.39 -11.14 -6.00
CA ALA A 378 -27.78 -11.19 -6.51
C ALA A 378 -28.38 -9.80 -6.52
N VAL A 379 -28.26 -9.06 -5.42
CA VAL A 379 -28.73 -7.67 -5.34
C VAL A 379 -27.99 -6.77 -6.36
N ALA A 380 -26.69 -6.85 -6.43
CA ALA A 380 -25.88 -6.02 -7.34
C ALA A 380 -26.19 -6.22 -8.83
N LEU A 381 -26.60 -7.45 -9.21
CA LEU A 381 -26.99 -7.80 -10.57
C LEU A 381 -28.51 -7.68 -10.83
N GLY A 382 -29.29 -7.16 -9.86
CA GLY A 382 -30.73 -7.04 -9.97
C GLY A 382 -31.45 -8.40 -10.14
N GLN A 383 -30.81 -9.47 -9.66
CA GLN A 383 -31.42 -10.80 -9.69
C GLN A 383 -32.56 -10.89 -8.65
N PRO A 384 -33.66 -11.57 -8.94
CA PRO A 384 -34.73 -11.74 -7.96
C PRO A 384 -34.17 -12.40 -6.70
N ILE A 385 -34.32 -11.73 -5.57
CA ILE A 385 -33.99 -12.28 -4.27
C ILE A 385 -35.06 -11.82 -3.29
N GLU A 386 -35.64 -12.76 -2.58
CA GLU A 386 -36.59 -12.44 -1.53
C GLU A 386 -35.84 -12.18 -0.24
N THR A 387 -35.68 -10.91 0.10
CA THR A 387 -35.16 -10.50 1.40
C THR A 387 -36.31 -10.64 2.40
N GLY A 388 -36.18 -11.54 3.37
CA GLY A 388 -37.19 -11.72 4.41
C GLY A 388 -37.32 -10.50 5.32
N LYS A 389 -38.42 -10.40 6.07
CA LYS A 389 -38.63 -9.31 7.04
C LYS A 389 -37.56 -9.28 8.14
N ARG A 390 -37.02 -10.44 8.53
CA ARG A 390 -35.95 -10.59 9.49
C ARG A 390 -34.77 -11.31 8.82
N VAL A 391 -33.63 -10.64 8.76
CA VAL A 391 -32.40 -11.16 8.16
C VAL A 391 -31.33 -11.33 9.23
N ILE A 392 -30.73 -12.52 9.29
CA ILE A 392 -29.64 -12.83 10.19
C ILE A 392 -28.38 -13.07 9.36
N VAL A 393 -27.31 -12.35 9.64
CA VAL A 393 -26.00 -12.52 8.99
C VAL A 393 -24.98 -13.00 10.03
N VAL A 394 -24.34 -14.12 9.74
CA VAL A 394 -23.30 -14.70 10.62
C VAL A 394 -21.92 -14.31 10.12
N GLY A 395 -21.19 -13.55 10.93
CA GLY A 395 -19.84 -13.11 10.61
C GLY A 395 -19.52 -11.72 11.15
N GLY A 396 -18.25 -11.35 11.19
CA GLY A 396 -17.80 -10.06 11.71
C GLY A 396 -16.87 -9.30 10.76
N GLY A 397 -16.79 -9.68 9.48
CA GLY A 397 -15.99 -8.99 8.47
C GLY A 397 -16.80 -8.00 7.64
N ASN A 398 -16.11 -7.19 6.81
CA ASN A 398 -16.74 -6.17 5.96
C ASN A 398 -17.88 -6.73 5.10
N THR A 399 -17.75 -7.95 4.57
CA THR A 399 -18.82 -8.60 3.81
C THR A 399 -20.10 -8.80 4.64
N ALA A 400 -19.95 -9.13 5.93
CA ALA A 400 -21.12 -9.30 6.82
C ALA A 400 -21.79 -7.95 7.10
N ILE A 401 -21.01 -6.90 7.30
CA ILE A 401 -21.49 -5.52 7.46
C ILE A 401 -22.22 -5.08 6.19
N ASP A 402 -21.65 -5.31 5.00
CA ASP A 402 -22.31 -5.00 3.74
C ASP A 402 -23.63 -5.75 3.59
N CYS A 403 -23.70 -7.04 3.98
CA CYS A 403 -24.93 -7.82 3.89
C CYS A 403 -26.04 -7.28 4.80
N VAL A 404 -25.77 -6.96 6.06
CA VAL A 404 -26.79 -6.46 6.98
C VAL A 404 -27.30 -5.08 6.57
N ARG A 405 -26.41 -4.21 6.06
CA ARG A 405 -26.77 -2.88 5.57
C ARG A 405 -27.57 -2.94 4.26
N VAL A 406 -27.23 -3.87 3.37
CA VAL A 406 -27.98 -4.13 2.14
C VAL A 406 -29.36 -4.71 2.48
N ALA A 407 -29.45 -5.63 3.44
CA ALA A 407 -30.74 -6.20 3.84
C ALA A 407 -31.78 -5.15 4.28
N LEU A 408 -31.33 -4.14 5.04
CA LEU A 408 -32.19 -3.00 5.42
C LEU A 408 -32.68 -2.23 4.17
N ARG A 409 -31.80 -2.02 3.18
CA ARG A 409 -32.15 -1.32 1.92
C ARG A 409 -33.06 -2.11 1.03
N GLU A 410 -33.01 -3.44 1.09
CA GLU A 410 -33.87 -4.37 0.39
C GLU A 410 -35.21 -4.62 1.14
N GLY A 411 -35.46 -3.92 2.25
CA GLY A 411 -36.75 -3.89 2.94
C GLY A 411 -36.87 -4.83 4.14
N ALA A 412 -35.77 -5.35 4.67
CA ALA A 412 -35.82 -6.06 5.95
C ALA A 412 -36.26 -5.13 7.09
N GLU A 413 -37.20 -5.60 7.93
CA GLU A 413 -37.64 -4.88 9.13
C GLU A 413 -36.61 -5.02 10.27
N ASP A 414 -36.04 -6.22 10.41
CA ASP A 414 -34.94 -6.53 11.35
C ASP A 414 -33.73 -7.02 10.58
N SER A 415 -32.58 -6.40 10.78
CA SER A 415 -31.27 -6.89 10.30
C SER A 415 -30.32 -7.12 11.46
N ILE A 416 -29.90 -8.37 11.66
CA ILE A 416 -29.21 -8.83 12.84
C ILE A 416 -27.86 -9.44 12.42
N LEU A 417 -26.76 -8.92 12.99
CA LEU A 417 -25.43 -9.48 12.81
C LEU A 417 -25.06 -10.33 14.02
N VAL A 418 -24.78 -11.61 13.80
CA VAL A 418 -24.36 -12.56 14.83
C VAL A 418 -22.86 -12.78 14.71
N TYR A 419 -22.11 -12.50 15.79
CA TYR A 419 -20.68 -12.66 15.82
C TYR A 419 -20.18 -13.39 17.05
N ARG A 420 -19.30 -14.39 16.84
CA ARG A 420 -18.80 -15.29 17.90
C ARG A 420 -17.88 -14.64 18.94
N ARG A 421 -17.34 -13.44 18.65
CA ARG A 421 -16.44 -12.69 19.54
C ARG A 421 -17.06 -11.36 19.92
N THR A 422 -16.28 -10.46 20.49
CA THR A 422 -16.73 -9.12 20.86
C THR A 422 -16.55 -8.14 19.67
N ARG A 423 -17.16 -6.95 19.78
CA ARG A 423 -16.98 -5.85 18.82
C ARG A 423 -15.51 -5.52 18.56
N LYS A 424 -14.69 -5.52 19.61
CA LYS A 424 -13.24 -5.20 19.53
C LYS A 424 -12.46 -6.14 18.62
N GLU A 425 -12.93 -7.36 18.46
CA GLU A 425 -12.27 -8.41 17.68
C GLU A 425 -12.87 -8.58 16.29
N MET A 426 -13.80 -7.71 15.91
CA MET A 426 -14.34 -7.72 14.55
C MET A 426 -13.25 -7.34 13.55
N PRO A 427 -13.05 -8.11 12.47
CA PRO A 427 -12.13 -7.74 11.40
C PRO A 427 -12.69 -6.68 10.43
N ALA A 428 -13.97 -6.28 10.60
CA ALA A 428 -14.56 -5.18 9.86
C ALA A 428 -13.96 -3.83 10.31
N GLU A 429 -13.93 -2.86 9.40
CA GLU A 429 -13.52 -1.51 9.71
C GLU A 429 -14.47 -0.89 10.75
N SER A 430 -13.92 -0.27 11.80
CA SER A 430 -14.70 0.20 12.94
C SER A 430 -15.78 1.21 12.54
N TYR A 431 -15.44 2.14 11.63
CA TYR A 431 -16.41 3.13 11.14
C TYR A 431 -17.58 2.50 10.36
N GLU A 432 -17.35 1.38 9.65
CA GLU A 432 -18.42 0.65 8.95
C GLU A 432 -19.36 -0.08 9.93
N VAL A 433 -18.81 -0.52 11.07
CA VAL A 433 -19.61 -1.09 12.17
C VAL A 433 -20.45 -0.01 12.83
N ASP A 434 -19.88 1.19 13.05
CA ASP A 434 -20.59 2.35 13.60
C ASP A 434 -21.73 2.78 12.66
N ASP A 435 -21.45 2.92 11.35
CA ASP A 435 -22.45 3.21 10.33
C ASP A 435 -23.61 2.19 10.34
N ALA A 436 -23.29 0.89 10.45
CA ALA A 436 -24.32 -0.17 10.46
C ALA A 436 -25.21 -0.07 11.71
N GLU A 437 -24.66 0.26 12.87
CA GLU A 437 -25.39 0.48 14.10
C GLU A 437 -26.30 1.71 14.02
N GLU A 438 -25.79 2.81 13.45
CA GLU A 438 -26.57 4.04 13.20
C GLU A 438 -27.73 3.80 12.21
N GLU A 439 -27.54 2.90 11.25
CA GLU A 439 -28.60 2.48 10.30
C GLU A 439 -29.64 1.53 10.91
N GLY A 440 -29.45 1.09 12.16
CA GLY A 440 -30.40 0.25 12.88
C GLY A 440 -30.09 -1.24 12.84
N VAL A 441 -28.90 -1.66 12.42
CA VAL A 441 -28.48 -3.06 12.52
C VAL A 441 -28.32 -3.47 13.98
N GLN A 442 -28.88 -4.61 14.35
CA GLN A 442 -28.75 -5.19 15.68
C GLN A 442 -27.52 -6.12 15.73
N PHE A 443 -26.74 -6.04 16.82
CA PHE A 443 -25.53 -6.84 17.00
C PHE A 443 -25.69 -7.84 18.14
N GLU A 444 -25.52 -9.14 17.84
CA GLU A 444 -25.52 -10.23 18.78
C GLU A 444 -24.12 -10.82 18.94
N PHE A 445 -23.36 -10.27 19.88
CA PHE A 445 -22.00 -10.72 20.18
C PHE A 445 -21.94 -11.96 21.06
N LEU A 446 -20.79 -12.66 21.01
CA LEU A 446 -20.51 -13.89 21.77
C LEU A 446 -21.52 -15.00 21.49
N ARG A 447 -22.09 -15.00 20.29
CA ARG A 447 -23.02 -16.01 19.83
C ARG A 447 -22.52 -16.71 18.59
N ASN A 448 -22.79 -18.00 18.52
CA ASN A 448 -22.45 -18.83 17.37
C ASN A 448 -23.63 -19.75 17.05
N PRO A 449 -24.07 -19.87 15.81
CA PRO A 449 -25.11 -20.81 15.44
C PRO A 449 -24.64 -22.25 15.68
N THR A 450 -25.53 -23.11 16.11
CA THR A 450 -25.27 -24.54 16.31
C THR A 450 -26.04 -25.40 15.32
N ARG A 451 -27.17 -24.89 14.82
CA ARG A 451 -28.04 -25.56 13.83
C ARG A 451 -28.86 -24.53 13.06
N LEU A 452 -29.19 -24.83 11.82
CA LEU A 452 -30.21 -24.13 10.99
C LEU A 452 -31.54 -24.84 11.05
#